data_bc8e39ce9ca33df2c2d1c93379e5dfdd
#
_entry.id   bc8e39ce9ca33df2c2d1c93379e5dfdd
#
_cell.length_a   1.000
_cell.length_b   1.000
_cell.length_c   1.000
_cell.angle_alpha   90.00
_cell.angle_beta   90.00
_cell.angle_gamma   90.00
#
_symmetry.space_group_name_H-M   'P 1'
#
loop_
_entity.id
_entity.type
_entity.pdbx_description
1 polymer ?
#
loop_
_entity_poly.entity_id
_entity_poly.type
_entity_poly.pdbx_seq_one_letter_code
_entity_poly.pdbx_strand_id
1 'polypeptide(L)'
;MYKRQVQDPYLDIIERAKANCRSLKEERLSLDKEERKGVVTHMLEPIAEAWETFRLSRVPPVYSFADMINKFLAEGTPPPMDVLIVDEAQDLAELNWRLVDMLAAHAGKTFIAGDDDQAIYEWNGARPQRFVQYRGESVVLDQSYRIPSLVHPLAERISQRIISREPKKYKPRKEKGSVNKVSSVELLPLHKGQWLVLASCDYMLTDASKGYNVRKYLIDNGYPFMHSHFRYIPRKMMSAISVWERLSNEEEITLGELDDLYSHLGKAGVKRGFLTQVSQAPNKAQMLTLQEIIDNYGLREECLGKEWKEVFQMSIDVERRSFIERAIDNEEDLHGEPRIVISTIH
;
A
#
# COMPACT_ATOMS: atom_id res chain seq x y z
N MET A 1 -5.04 -8.14 10.10
CA MET A 1 -5.59 -6.84 10.55
C MET A 1 -4.42 -5.91 10.83
N TYR A 2 -3.94 -5.21 9.79
CA TYR A 2 -3.01 -4.11 10.04
C TYR A 2 -3.84 -3.04 10.76
N LYS A 3 -3.70 -2.95 12.08
CA LYS A 3 -4.05 -1.71 12.76
C LYS A 3 -3.25 -0.63 12.02
N ARG A 4 -3.94 0.34 11.36
CA ARG A 4 -3.33 1.64 11.16
C ARG A 4 -2.67 1.95 12.49
N GLN A 5 -1.34 1.99 12.52
CA GLN A 5 -0.68 2.67 13.62
C GLN A 5 -1.34 4.04 13.59
N VAL A 6 -2.08 4.37 14.63
CA VAL A 6 -2.55 5.74 14.85
C VAL A 6 -1.23 6.50 14.91
N GLN A 7 -0.93 7.22 13.83
CA GLN A 7 0.29 7.98 13.75
C GLN A 7 0.16 9.01 14.84
N ASP A 8 1.07 9.00 15.78
CA ASP A 8 1.03 9.93 16.92
C ASP A 8 1.11 11.35 16.35
N PRO A 9 0.12 12.22 16.58
CA PRO A 9 0.08 13.54 15.96
C PRO A 9 1.27 14.42 16.32
N TYR A 10 1.91 14.20 17.46
CA TYR A 10 3.15 14.89 17.80
C TYR A 10 4.32 14.43 16.95
N LEU A 11 4.47 13.12 16.77
CA LEU A 11 5.53 12.55 15.92
C LEU A 11 5.36 12.97 14.46
N ASP A 12 4.13 13.04 13.97
CA ASP A 12 3.84 13.52 12.62
C ASP A 12 4.32 14.96 12.42
N ILE A 13 3.99 15.87 13.36
CA ILE A 13 4.46 17.25 13.31
C ILE A 13 5.98 17.35 13.39
N ILE A 14 6.62 16.54 14.25
CA ILE A 14 8.07 16.52 14.42
C ILE A 14 8.76 16.13 13.10
N GLU A 15 8.34 15.05 12.48
CA GLU A 15 8.96 14.59 11.22
C GLU A 15 8.66 15.53 10.05
N ARG A 16 7.45 16.12 9.98
CA ARG A 16 7.11 17.14 8.97
C ARG A 16 7.92 18.42 9.15
N ALA A 17 8.12 18.87 10.38
CA ALA A 17 8.96 20.04 10.68
C ALA A 17 10.40 19.84 10.20
N LYS A 18 10.98 18.65 10.42
CA LYS A 18 12.29 18.28 9.88
C LYS A 18 12.31 18.26 8.35
N ALA A 19 11.34 17.59 7.72
CA ALA A 19 11.24 17.51 6.26
C ALA A 19 11.06 18.89 5.60
N ASN A 20 10.32 19.79 6.25
CA ASN A 20 10.07 21.15 5.78
C ASN A 20 11.14 22.16 6.20
N CYS A 21 12.13 21.74 6.97
CA CYS A 21 13.16 22.63 7.56
C CYS A 21 12.56 23.82 8.32
N ARG A 22 11.50 23.54 9.12
CA ARG A 22 10.78 24.55 9.92
C ARG A 22 10.89 24.23 11.41
N SER A 23 10.66 25.25 12.23
CA SER A 23 10.44 25.01 13.67
C SER A 23 9.13 24.25 13.90
N LEU A 24 9.03 23.53 15.02
CA LEU A 24 7.81 22.81 15.41
C LEU A 24 6.58 23.74 15.51
N LYS A 25 6.81 24.98 15.96
CA LYS A 25 5.77 26.00 16.05
C LYS A 25 5.26 26.43 14.67
N GLU A 26 6.16 26.69 13.72
CA GLU A 26 5.82 27.06 12.35
C GLU A 26 5.09 25.94 11.64
N GLU A 27 5.58 24.69 11.76
CA GLU A 27 4.92 23.55 11.16
C GLU A 27 3.52 23.35 11.72
N ARG A 28 3.36 23.39 13.05
CA ARG A 28 2.05 23.30 13.67
C ARG A 28 1.09 24.40 13.20
N LEU A 29 1.56 25.62 12.99
CA LEU A 29 0.73 26.73 12.50
C LEU A 29 0.30 26.56 11.05
N SER A 30 1.07 25.85 10.23
CA SER A 30 0.74 25.57 8.84
C SER A 30 -0.35 24.50 8.66
N LEU A 31 -0.61 23.67 9.69
CA LEU A 31 -1.62 22.62 9.67
C LEU A 31 -3.03 23.20 9.84
N ASP A 32 -4.03 22.46 9.36
CA ASP A 32 -5.43 22.81 9.61
C ASP A 32 -5.89 22.48 11.03
N LYS A 33 -7.15 22.77 11.36
CA LYS A 33 -7.70 22.55 12.70
C LYS A 33 -7.81 21.07 13.08
N GLU A 34 -8.11 20.21 12.11
CA GLU A 34 -8.27 18.76 12.36
C GLU A 34 -6.91 18.10 12.54
N GLU A 35 -5.91 18.47 11.74
CA GLU A 35 -4.53 17.98 11.86
C GLU A 35 -3.88 18.40 13.20
N ARG A 36 -4.28 19.57 13.74
CA ARG A 36 -3.82 20.07 15.06
C ARG A 36 -4.54 19.43 16.24
N LYS A 37 -5.60 18.67 16.01
CA LYS A 37 -6.45 18.11 17.07
C LYS A 37 -5.66 17.19 18.01
N GLY A 38 -5.78 17.41 19.29
CA GLY A 38 -5.06 16.65 20.32
C GLY A 38 -3.62 17.10 20.57
N VAL A 39 -3.08 18.06 19.80
CA VAL A 39 -1.71 18.54 19.98
C VAL A 39 -1.68 19.84 20.80
N VAL A 40 -1.06 19.74 21.97
CA VAL A 40 -0.86 20.87 22.89
C VAL A 40 0.48 21.54 22.60
N THR A 41 0.47 22.83 22.25
CA THR A 41 1.66 23.54 21.71
C THR A 41 2.86 23.48 22.63
N HIS A 42 2.69 23.68 23.95
CA HIS A 42 3.82 23.70 24.90
C HIS A 42 4.42 22.31 25.16
N MET A 43 3.75 21.22 24.70
CA MET A 43 4.26 19.85 24.81
C MET A 43 5.10 19.42 23.60
N LEU A 44 5.08 20.19 22.49
CA LEU A 44 5.78 19.80 21.27
C LEU A 44 7.31 19.69 21.48
N GLU A 45 7.93 20.73 22.02
CA GLU A 45 9.40 20.72 22.27
C GLU A 45 9.80 19.63 23.27
N PRO A 46 9.17 19.50 24.46
CA PRO A 46 9.50 18.42 25.39
C PRO A 46 9.33 17.02 24.81
N ILE A 47 8.28 16.79 24.01
CA ILE A 47 8.06 15.48 23.38
C ILE A 47 9.10 15.24 22.29
N ALA A 48 9.44 16.24 21.50
CA ALA A 48 10.48 16.11 20.48
C ALA A 48 11.84 15.77 21.10
N GLU A 49 12.26 16.48 22.16
CA GLU A 49 13.49 16.21 22.88
C GLU A 49 13.52 14.80 23.51
N ALA A 50 12.41 14.38 24.13
CA ALA A 50 12.30 13.06 24.72
C ALA A 50 12.35 11.96 23.63
N TRP A 51 11.69 12.17 22.51
CA TRP A 51 11.68 11.26 21.37
C TRP A 51 13.08 11.11 20.74
N GLU A 52 13.77 12.23 20.51
CA GLU A 52 15.15 12.24 20.00
C GLU A 52 16.08 11.49 20.97
N THR A 53 16.04 11.82 22.25
CA THR A 53 16.85 11.16 23.27
C THR A 53 16.58 9.66 23.29
N PHE A 54 15.31 9.24 23.26
CA PHE A 54 14.94 7.82 23.25
C PHE A 54 15.49 7.11 22.01
N ARG A 55 15.30 7.65 20.80
CA ARG A 55 15.74 7.01 19.56
C ARG A 55 17.27 6.87 19.50
N LEU A 56 17.98 7.93 19.86
CA LEU A 56 19.43 7.98 19.78
C LEU A 56 20.13 7.19 20.89
N SER A 57 19.45 6.94 22.02
CA SER A 57 19.97 6.06 23.09
C SER A 57 19.83 4.57 22.80
N ARG A 58 19.12 4.17 21.75
CA ARG A 58 19.01 2.76 21.34
C ARG A 58 20.34 2.24 20.82
N VAL A 59 20.54 0.93 20.92
CA VAL A 59 21.73 0.24 20.39
C VAL A 59 21.27 -0.82 19.38
N PRO A 60 21.48 -0.61 18.08
CA PRO A 60 22.02 0.62 17.44
C PRO A 60 21.04 1.81 17.51
N PRO A 61 21.52 3.05 17.37
CA PRO A 61 20.66 4.24 17.29
C PRO A 61 19.65 4.15 16.14
N VAL A 62 18.45 4.68 16.36
CA VAL A 62 17.38 4.70 15.34
C VAL A 62 17.28 6.10 14.73
N TYR A 63 17.56 6.21 13.44
CA TYR A 63 17.45 7.45 12.66
C TYR A 63 16.18 7.44 11.81
N SER A 64 15.49 8.58 11.72
CA SER A 64 14.48 8.79 10.70
C SER A 64 15.14 9.10 9.34
N PHE A 65 14.35 9.05 8.25
CA PHE A 65 14.86 9.46 6.93
C PHE A 65 15.35 10.92 6.93
N ALA A 66 14.62 11.81 7.61
CA ALA A 66 15.00 13.21 7.73
C ALA A 66 16.34 13.38 8.49
N ASP A 67 16.57 12.58 9.55
CA ASP A 67 17.84 12.62 10.27
C ASP A 67 19.02 12.17 9.41
N MET A 68 18.83 11.13 8.60
CA MET A 68 19.88 10.65 7.69
C MET A 68 20.27 11.72 6.68
N ILE A 69 19.28 12.41 6.09
CA ILE A 69 19.52 13.49 5.14
C ILE A 69 20.20 14.67 5.85
N ASN A 70 19.70 15.11 7.01
CA ASN A 70 20.32 16.20 7.77
C ASN A 70 21.76 15.90 8.14
N LYS A 71 22.05 14.67 8.59
CA LYS A 71 23.41 14.25 8.92
C LYS A 71 24.31 14.24 7.67
N PHE A 72 23.81 13.76 6.54
CA PHE A 72 24.56 13.81 5.29
C PHE A 72 24.83 15.25 4.83
N LEU A 73 23.85 16.15 4.94
CA LEU A 73 24.03 17.56 4.63
C LEU A 73 25.06 18.28 5.50
N ALA A 74 25.16 17.85 6.79
CA ALA A 74 26.08 18.46 7.75
C ALA A 74 27.52 17.92 7.66
N GLU A 75 27.68 16.62 7.45
CA GLU A 75 28.95 15.91 7.62
C GLU A 75 29.34 15.08 6.37
N GLY A 76 28.40 14.83 5.46
CA GLY A 76 28.61 13.96 4.33
C GLY A 76 29.41 14.62 3.19
N THR A 77 30.06 13.78 2.42
CA THR A 77 30.73 14.20 1.19
C THR A 77 29.98 13.57 0.01
N PRO A 78 29.45 14.37 -0.94
CA PRO A 78 28.83 13.83 -2.13
C PRO A 78 29.78 12.93 -2.90
N PRO A 79 29.30 11.76 -3.37
CA PRO A 79 30.14 10.90 -4.22
C PRO A 79 30.45 11.61 -5.54
N PRO A 80 31.59 11.34 -6.18
CA PRO A 80 31.86 11.86 -7.52
C PRO A 80 30.81 11.29 -8.49
N MET A 81 30.20 12.17 -9.28
CA MET A 81 29.18 11.77 -10.25
C MET A 81 29.22 12.68 -11.47
N ASP A 82 29.12 12.07 -12.65
CA ASP A 82 29.04 12.83 -13.91
C ASP A 82 27.63 13.38 -14.14
N VAL A 83 26.61 12.61 -13.73
CA VAL A 83 25.20 12.94 -13.95
C VAL A 83 24.39 12.66 -12.70
N LEU A 84 23.59 13.66 -12.29
CA LEU A 84 22.53 13.54 -11.30
C LEU A 84 21.18 13.53 -12.03
N ILE A 85 20.35 12.56 -11.74
CA ILE A 85 18.96 12.48 -12.23
C ILE A 85 18.04 12.47 -11.03
N VAL A 86 17.09 13.42 -11.00
CA VAL A 86 16.06 13.53 -9.98
C VAL A 86 14.71 13.32 -10.65
N ASP A 87 13.96 12.32 -10.23
CA ASP A 87 12.62 12.02 -10.74
C ASP A 87 11.55 12.37 -9.71
N GLU A 88 10.30 12.60 -10.16
CA GLU A 88 9.15 12.99 -9.34
C GLU A 88 9.45 14.24 -8.46
N ALA A 89 10.16 15.21 -9.03
CA ALA A 89 10.67 16.35 -8.27
C ALA A 89 9.57 17.26 -7.68
N GLN A 90 8.34 17.22 -8.22
CA GLN A 90 7.19 17.94 -7.67
C GLN A 90 6.81 17.48 -6.26
N ASP A 91 7.19 16.24 -5.86
CA ASP A 91 6.85 15.66 -4.57
C ASP A 91 7.93 15.89 -3.49
N LEU A 92 9.02 16.56 -3.83
CA LEU A 92 10.12 16.80 -2.91
C LEU A 92 9.79 17.87 -1.86
N ALA A 93 10.02 17.53 -0.58
CA ALA A 93 10.00 18.48 0.53
C ALA A 93 11.28 19.37 0.56
N GLU A 94 11.30 20.40 1.38
CA GLU A 94 12.41 21.34 1.46
C GLU A 94 13.75 20.68 1.80
N LEU A 95 13.76 19.72 2.70
CA LEU A 95 14.97 18.96 3.07
C LEU A 95 15.55 18.16 1.89
N ASN A 96 14.67 17.54 1.10
CA ASN A 96 15.07 16.81 -0.11
C ASN A 96 15.66 17.75 -1.16
N TRP A 97 15.08 18.95 -1.32
CA TRP A 97 15.62 19.97 -2.22
C TRP A 97 17.02 20.44 -1.80
N ARG A 98 17.29 20.61 -0.50
CA ARG A 98 18.64 20.91 -0.02
C ARG A 98 19.64 19.81 -0.37
N LEU A 99 19.22 18.55 -0.26
CA LEU A 99 20.04 17.43 -0.70
C LEU A 99 20.30 17.47 -2.21
N VAL A 100 19.27 17.73 -3.02
CA VAL A 100 19.40 17.87 -4.47
C VAL A 100 20.39 19.02 -4.81
N ASP A 101 20.28 20.17 -4.18
CA ASP A 101 21.18 21.30 -4.41
C ASP A 101 22.64 20.97 -4.06
N MET A 102 22.86 20.28 -2.95
CA MET A 102 24.19 19.82 -2.55
C MET A 102 24.77 18.82 -3.56
N LEU A 103 23.99 17.84 -4.00
CA LEU A 103 24.44 16.87 -4.99
C LEU A 103 24.66 17.50 -6.36
N ALA A 104 23.76 18.38 -6.80
CA ALA A 104 23.84 19.09 -8.08
C ALA A 104 25.09 19.98 -8.19
N ALA A 105 25.53 20.57 -7.08
CA ALA A 105 26.76 21.37 -7.02
C ALA A 105 28.04 20.52 -7.27
N HIS A 106 27.96 19.20 -7.13
CA HIS A 106 29.06 18.25 -7.33
C HIS A 106 28.91 17.37 -8.58
N ALA A 107 27.76 17.47 -9.26
CA ALA A 107 27.52 16.73 -10.49
C ALA A 107 27.98 17.50 -11.73
N GLY A 108 28.46 16.80 -12.75
CA GLY A 108 28.81 17.40 -14.04
C GLY A 108 27.58 17.91 -14.80
N LYS A 109 26.47 17.16 -14.74
CA LYS A 109 25.15 17.53 -15.29
C LYS A 109 24.05 17.12 -14.34
N THR A 110 22.99 17.93 -14.26
CA THR A 110 21.80 17.60 -13.46
C THR A 110 20.56 17.64 -14.35
N PHE A 111 19.76 16.57 -14.26
CA PHE A 111 18.45 16.47 -14.89
C PHE A 111 17.40 16.33 -13.80
N ILE A 112 16.39 17.19 -13.83
CA ILE A 112 15.28 17.17 -12.88
C ILE A 112 14.00 16.96 -13.67
N ALA A 113 13.32 15.86 -13.39
CA ALA A 113 12.08 15.47 -14.04
C ALA A 113 10.92 15.49 -13.02
N GLY A 114 9.74 15.80 -13.49
CA GLY A 114 8.53 15.83 -12.69
C GLY A 114 7.32 16.33 -13.47
N ASP A 115 6.17 16.26 -12.85
CA ASP A 115 4.91 16.78 -13.40
C ASP A 115 4.16 17.55 -12.30
N ASP A 116 4.22 18.87 -12.35
CA ASP A 116 3.55 19.76 -11.39
C ASP A 116 2.03 19.59 -11.38
N ASP A 117 1.41 19.09 -12.46
CA ASP A 117 -0.01 18.72 -12.48
C ASP A 117 -0.33 17.50 -11.62
N GLN A 118 0.68 16.70 -11.24
CA GLN A 118 0.57 15.53 -10.37
C GLN A 118 1.03 15.78 -8.93
N ALA A 119 1.30 17.02 -8.54
CA ALA A 119 1.70 17.42 -7.20
C ALA A 119 0.53 17.27 -6.21
N ILE A 120 0.40 16.10 -5.58
CA ILE A 120 -0.67 15.78 -4.63
C ILE A 120 -0.18 15.67 -3.18
N TYR A 121 1.12 15.88 -2.92
CA TYR A 121 1.74 15.73 -1.60
C TYR A 121 2.11 17.07 -0.93
N GLU A 122 1.56 18.22 -1.38
CA GLU A 122 1.79 19.51 -0.73
C GLU A 122 1.39 19.48 0.76
N TRP A 123 0.33 18.76 1.11
CA TRP A 123 -0.10 18.54 2.49
C TRP A 123 0.97 17.84 3.34
N ASN A 124 1.86 17.06 2.73
CA ASN A 124 2.99 16.39 3.38
C ASN A 124 4.32 17.15 3.22
N GLY A 125 4.26 18.39 2.75
CA GLY A 125 5.42 19.28 2.66
C GLY A 125 6.10 19.37 1.29
N ALA A 126 5.56 18.72 0.26
CA ALA A 126 6.08 18.87 -1.10
C ALA A 126 6.09 20.32 -1.58
N ARG A 127 7.07 20.68 -2.42
CA ARG A 127 7.29 22.03 -2.92
C ARG A 127 7.30 22.07 -4.44
N PRO A 128 6.15 21.85 -5.13
CA PRO A 128 6.09 21.84 -6.59
C PRO A 128 6.54 23.16 -7.21
N GLN A 129 6.31 24.29 -6.54
CA GLN A 129 6.76 25.60 -7.03
C GLN A 129 8.28 25.66 -7.14
N ARG A 130 9.02 24.96 -6.28
CA ARG A 130 10.48 24.91 -6.35
C ARG A 130 10.96 24.09 -7.56
N PHE A 131 10.22 23.05 -7.92
CA PHE A 131 10.46 22.31 -9.18
C PHE A 131 10.25 23.20 -10.40
N VAL A 132 9.11 23.88 -10.50
CA VAL A 132 8.77 24.77 -11.63
C VAL A 132 9.79 25.93 -11.76
N GLN A 133 10.29 26.43 -10.63
CA GLN A 133 11.22 27.57 -10.58
C GLN A 133 12.69 27.15 -10.63
N TYR A 134 12.99 25.84 -10.76
CA TYR A 134 14.37 25.39 -10.78
C TYR A 134 15.12 25.93 -11.99
N ARG A 135 16.33 26.42 -11.77
CA ARG A 135 17.11 27.08 -12.82
C ARG A 135 17.66 26.07 -13.83
N GLY A 136 17.49 26.34 -15.11
CA GLY A 136 18.00 25.50 -16.17
C GLY A 136 17.19 25.62 -17.45
N GLU A 137 17.56 24.84 -18.45
CA GLU A 137 16.78 24.68 -19.67
C GLU A 137 15.59 23.76 -19.38
N SER A 138 14.38 24.23 -19.71
CA SER A 138 13.16 23.46 -19.53
C SER A 138 12.71 22.81 -20.83
N VAL A 139 12.43 21.52 -20.79
CA VAL A 139 11.90 20.74 -21.91
C VAL A 139 10.61 20.08 -21.48
N VAL A 140 9.51 20.36 -22.17
CA VAL A 140 8.22 19.70 -21.94
C VAL A 140 8.13 18.44 -22.77
N LEU A 141 7.94 17.29 -22.11
CA LEU A 141 7.65 16.00 -22.76
C LEU A 141 6.14 15.95 -23.07
N ASP A 142 5.75 16.38 -24.27
CA ASP A 142 4.35 16.62 -24.63
C ASP A 142 3.57 15.37 -25.07
N GLN A 143 4.22 14.22 -25.27
CA GLN A 143 3.58 12.98 -25.69
C GLN A 143 3.18 12.10 -24.51
N SER A 144 1.90 11.92 -24.31
CA SER A 144 1.38 10.91 -23.37
C SER A 144 1.22 9.56 -24.05
N TYR A 145 1.86 8.52 -23.49
CA TYR A 145 1.70 7.12 -23.91
C TYR A 145 0.67 6.37 -23.05
N ARG A 146 0.10 7.00 -22.03
CA ARG A 146 -0.89 6.42 -21.11
C ARG A 146 -2.31 6.87 -21.42
N ILE A 147 -2.53 8.15 -21.69
CA ILE A 147 -3.88 8.76 -21.75
C ILE A 147 -4.49 8.58 -23.14
N PRO A 148 -5.62 7.87 -23.25
CA PRO A 148 -6.36 7.73 -24.51
C PRO A 148 -6.97 9.07 -24.98
N SER A 149 -7.21 9.19 -26.30
CA SER A 149 -7.62 10.46 -26.90
C SER A 149 -8.97 10.99 -26.41
N LEU A 150 -9.94 10.13 -26.06
CA LEU A 150 -11.23 10.56 -25.50
C LEU A 150 -11.18 10.87 -24.00
N VAL A 151 -10.15 10.37 -23.28
CA VAL A 151 -9.94 10.66 -21.85
C VAL A 151 -9.20 12.00 -21.68
N HIS A 152 -8.30 12.33 -22.60
CA HIS A 152 -7.44 13.50 -22.55
C HIS A 152 -8.20 14.82 -22.33
N PRO A 153 -9.31 15.15 -23.03
CA PRO A 153 -10.01 16.43 -22.82
C PRO A 153 -10.59 16.57 -21.40
N LEU A 154 -10.95 15.44 -20.77
CA LEU A 154 -11.40 15.45 -19.36
C LEU A 154 -10.25 15.74 -18.42
N ALA A 155 -9.12 15.08 -18.62
CA ALA A 155 -7.91 15.30 -17.82
C ALA A 155 -7.42 16.76 -17.96
N GLU A 156 -7.36 17.28 -19.18
CA GLU A 156 -6.95 18.66 -19.45
C GLU A 156 -7.88 19.68 -18.76
N ARG A 157 -9.19 19.48 -18.82
CA ARG A 157 -10.15 20.36 -18.13
C ARG A 157 -10.01 20.34 -16.62
N ILE A 158 -9.55 19.22 -16.04
CA ILE A 158 -9.31 19.11 -14.60
C ILE A 158 -8.00 19.83 -14.26
N SER A 159 -6.91 19.56 -14.99
CA SER A 159 -5.61 20.17 -14.73
C SER A 159 -5.60 21.69 -14.90
N GLN A 160 -6.42 22.22 -15.80
CA GLN A 160 -6.61 23.68 -15.95
C GLN A 160 -7.16 24.41 -14.71
N ARG A 161 -7.66 23.69 -13.71
CA ARG A 161 -8.08 24.26 -12.43
C ARG A 161 -6.94 24.47 -11.44
N ILE A 162 -5.78 23.91 -11.73
CA ILE A 162 -4.58 24.06 -10.90
C ILE A 162 -4.06 25.50 -11.11
N ILE A 163 -3.97 26.26 -10.03
CA ILE A 163 -3.63 27.69 -10.08
C ILE A 163 -2.14 27.89 -10.37
N SER A 164 -1.29 27.08 -9.74
CA SER A 164 0.16 27.20 -9.84
C SER A 164 0.72 26.02 -10.65
N ARG A 165 0.77 26.19 -11.97
CA ARG A 165 1.30 25.18 -12.89
C ARG A 165 2.09 25.82 -14.03
N GLU A 166 3.04 25.07 -14.59
CA GLU A 166 3.67 25.42 -15.86
C GLU A 166 2.69 25.17 -17.01
N PRO A 167 2.43 26.14 -17.89
CA PRO A 167 1.56 25.95 -19.05
C PRO A 167 2.13 24.90 -20.01
N LYS A 168 1.45 23.79 -20.15
CA LYS A 168 1.86 22.69 -21.03
C LYS A 168 0.67 22.07 -21.74
N LYS A 169 0.92 21.53 -22.94
CA LYS A 169 -0.07 20.81 -23.74
C LYS A 169 0.42 19.42 -24.00
N TYR A 170 -0.40 18.44 -23.70
CA TYR A 170 -0.10 17.04 -23.96
C TYR A 170 -0.79 16.54 -25.21
N LYS A 171 -0.11 15.64 -25.94
CA LYS A 171 -0.69 14.86 -27.03
C LYS A 171 -1.11 13.50 -26.45
N PRO A 172 -2.38 13.10 -26.59
CA PRO A 172 -2.81 11.78 -26.14
C PRO A 172 -2.23 10.65 -27.03
N ARG A 173 -2.26 9.41 -26.53
CA ARG A 173 -1.99 8.25 -27.37
C ARG A 173 -3.11 8.09 -28.43
N LYS A 174 -2.83 7.27 -29.46
CA LYS A 174 -3.73 7.10 -30.64
C LYS A 174 -5.05 6.38 -30.32
N GLU A 175 -5.03 5.49 -29.32
CA GLU A 175 -6.21 4.73 -28.93
C GLU A 175 -7.30 5.66 -28.38
N LYS A 176 -8.54 5.40 -28.78
CA LYS A 176 -9.67 6.28 -28.43
C LYS A 176 -9.98 6.21 -26.92
N GLY A 177 -10.09 5.01 -26.36
CA GLY A 177 -10.63 4.82 -25.04
C GLY A 177 -12.12 5.18 -24.95
N SER A 178 -12.65 5.34 -23.73
CA SER A 178 -14.00 5.82 -23.49
C SER A 178 -14.11 6.52 -22.15
N VAL A 179 -15.09 7.42 -22.03
CA VAL A 179 -15.45 8.09 -20.76
C VAL A 179 -16.95 7.92 -20.58
N ASN A 180 -17.36 7.24 -19.53
CA ASN A 180 -18.76 7.00 -19.21
C ASN A 180 -19.06 7.49 -17.80
N LYS A 181 -20.21 8.13 -17.61
CA LYS A 181 -20.71 8.51 -16.30
C LYS A 181 -21.74 7.48 -15.84
N VAL A 182 -21.50 6.92 -14.67
CA VAL A 182 -22.44 6.00 -14.02
C VAL A 182 -22.89 6.57 -12.67
N SER A 183 -24.07 6.22 -12.23
CA SER A 183 -24.64 6.70 -10.97
C SER A 183 -24.36 5.75 -9.79
N SER A 184 -23.96 4.51 -10.07
CA SER A 184 -23.67 3.51 -9.03
C SER A 184 -22.58 2.55 -9.51
N VAL A 185 -21.83 1.98 -8.57
CA VAL A 185 -20.82 0.94 -8.83
C VAL A 185 -21.45 -0.35 -9.39
N GLU A 186 -22.69 -0.62 -9.04
CA GLU A 186 -23.45 -1.78 -9.51
C GLU A 186 -23.70 -1.80 -11.02
N LEU A 187 -23.62 -0.63 -11.67
CA LEU A 187 -23.74 -0.49 -13.11
C LEU A 187 -22.42 -0.75 -13.86
N LEU A 188 -21.33 -0.97 -13.14
CA LEU A 188 -20.04 -1.29 -13.73
C LEU A 188 -19.94 -2.80 -13.98
N PRO A 189 -19.43 -3.23 -15.15
CA PRO A 189 -19.29 -4.65 -15.46
C PRO A 189 -18.05 -5.26 -14.79
N LEU A 190 -18.01 -5.21 -13.44
CA LEU A 190 -16.86 -5.65 -12.63
C LEU A 190 -16.62 -7.17 -12.69
N HIS A 191 -17.57 -7.94 -13.21
CA HIS A 191 -17.45 -9.38 -13.45
C HIS A 191 -16.46 -9.72 -14.58
N LYS A 192 -15.96 -8.76 -15.33
CA LYS A 192 -15.01 -8.97 -16.44
C LYS A 192 -14.02 -7.82 -16.58
N GLY A 193 -12.87 -8.11 -17.22
CA GLY A 193 -11.81 -7.13 -17.44
C GLY A 193 -11.01 -6.81 -16.19
N GLN A 194 -10.08 -5.86 -16.29
CA GLN A 194 -9.26 -5.36 -15.20
C GLN A 194 -9.74 -3.98 -14.78
N TRP A 195 -9.85 -3.74 -13.49
CA TRP A 195 -10.39 -2.53 -12.92
C TRP A 195 -9.49 -1.92 -11.87
N LEU A 196 -9.28 -0.62 -11.96
CA LEU A 196 -8.73 0.19 -10.90
C LEU A 196 -9.80 1.18 -10.46
N VAL A 197 -10.29 1.04 -9.23
CA VAL A 197 -11.31 1.92 -8.64
C VAL A 197 -10.62 2.84 -7.65
N LEU A 198 -10.64 4.13 -7.94
CA LEU A 198 -9.97 5.16 -7.14
C LEU A 198 -10.98 6.07 -6.45
N ALA A 199 -10.68 6.43 -5.22
CA ALA A 199 -11.41 7.44 -4.47
C ALA A 199 -10.43 8.43 -3.80
N SER A 200 -10.90 9.62 -3.48
CA SER A 200 -10.08 10.62 -2.79
C SER A 200 -9.79 10.24 -1.33
N CYS A 201 -10.66 9.44 -0.69
CA CYS A 201 -10.50 9.00 0.70
C CYS A 201 -10.93 7.55 0.85
N ASP A 202 -10.27 6.83 1.74
CA ASP A 202 -10.52 5.41 2.01
C ASP A 202 -11.96 5.11 2.44
N TYR A 203 -12.56 5.98 3.26
CA TYR A 203 -13.94 5.81 3.69
C TYR A 203 -14.96 5.78 2.54
N MET A 204 -14.64 6.42 1.40
CA MET A 204 -15.50 6.37 0.20
C MET A 204 -15.52 4.99 -0.43
N LEU A 205 -14.52 4.17 -0.18
CA LEU A 205 -14.43 2.79 -0.65
C LEU A 205 -15.00 1.79 0.36
N THR A 206 -14.99 2.12 1.66
CA THR A 206 -15.18 1.17 2.76
C THR A 206 -16.35 1.48 3.70
N ASP A 207 -16.88 2.71 3.71
CA ASP A 207 -17.92 3.12 4.66
C ASP A 207 -19.33 2.91 4.09
N ALA A 208 -20.03 1.89 4.59
CA ALA A 208 -21.41 1.56 4.21
C ALA A 208 -22.41 2.68 4.55
N SER A 209 -22.14 3.51 5.57
CA SER A 209 -23.07 4.53 6.03
C SER A 209 -23.22 5.70 5.04
N LYS A 210 -22.25 5.85 4.11
CA LYS A 210 -22.21 6.95 3.14
C LYS A 210 -22.65 6.56 1.72
N GLY A 211 -23.22 5.37 1.54
CA GLY A 211 -23.84 4.94 0.28
C GLY A 211 -22.89 4.53 -0.85
N TYR A 212 -21.58 4.54 -0.62
CA TYR A 212 -20.55 4.27 -1.64
C TYR A 212 -19.66 3.08 -1.27
N ASN A 213 -20.22 2.00 -0.71
CA ASN A 213 -19.41 0.90 -0.27
C ASN A 213 -19.01 -0.03 -1.42
N VAL A 214 -18.03 0.39 -2.22
CA VAL A 214 -17.43 -0.43 -3.28
C VAL A 214 -16.94 -1.76 -2.72
N ARG A 215 -16.23 -1.73 -1.58
CA ARG A 215 -15.71 -2.94 -0.93
C ARG A 215 -16.82 -3.91 -0.57
N LYS A 216 -17.91 -3.42 0.02
CA LYS A 216 -19.06 -4.28 0.35
C LYS A 216 -19.69 -4.88 -0.90
N TYR A 217 -19.86 -4.09 -1.95
CA TYR A 217 -20.39 -4.58 -3.23
C TYR A 217 -19.52 -5.72 -3.80
N LEU A 218 -18.19 -5.59 -3.77
CA LEU A 218 -17.28 -6.63 -4.23
C LEU A 218 -17.36 -7.90 -3.36
N ILE A 219 -17.49 -7.73 -2.04
CA ILE A 219 -17.65 -8.85 -1.09
C ILE A 219 -18.99 -9.56 -1.33
N ASP A 220 -20.07 -8.83 -1.43
CA ASP A 220 -21.42 -9.39 -1.59
C ASP A 220 -21.59 -10.12 -2.93
N ASN A 221 -20.80 -9.76 -3.94
CA ASN A 221 -20.81 -10.42 -5.25
C ASN A 221 -19.67 -11.42 -5.47
N GLY A 222 -18.80 -11.66 -4.48
CA GLY A 222 -17.71 -12.61 -4.62
C GLY A 222 -16.64 -12.22 -5.64
N TYR A 223 -16.46 -10.92 -5.92
CA TYR A 223 -15.45 -10.46 -6.88
C TYR A 223 -14.08 -10.29 -6.19
N PRO A 224 -13.05 -11.04 -6.57
CA PRO A 224 -11.73 -10.94 -5.95
C PRO A 224 -11.10 -9.56 -6.19
N PHE A 225 -10.60 -8.96 -5.11
CA PHE A 225 -10.00 -7.63 -5.18
C PHE A 225 -8.80 -7.45 -4.26
N MET A 226 -7.98 -6.47 -4.61
CA MET A 226 -6.97 -5.89 -3.73
C MET A 226 -7.45 -4.56 -3.20
N HIS A 227 -7.18 -4.27 -1.94
CA HIS A 227 -7.30 -2.93 -1.38
C HIS A 227 -5.89 -2.35 -1.21
N SER A 228 -5.55 -1.39 -2.06
CA SER A 228 -4.17 -0.92 -2.26
C SER A 228 -3.23 -2.08 -2.62
N HIS A 229 -2.40 -2.54 -1.69
CA HIS A 229 -1.44 -3.63 -1.90
C HIS A 229 -1.86 -4.95 -1.24
N PHE A 230 -3.01 -4.98 -0.57
CA PHE A 230 -3.44 -6.14 0.21
C PHE A 230 -4.62 -6.84 -0.45
N ARG A 231 -4.47 -8.14 -0.69
CA ARG A 231 -5.56 -8.99 -1.15
C ARG A 231 -6.60 -9.14 -0.04
N TYR A 232 -7.90 -9.08 -0.40
CA TYR A 232 -8.97 -9.34 0.56
C TYR A 232 -8.90 -10.75 1.12
N ILE A 233 -8.64 -11.74 0.25
CA ILE A 233 -8.31 -13.10 0.64
C ILE A 233 -6.80 -13.33 0.42
N PRO A 234 -6.02 -13.56 1.48
CA PRO A 234 -4.59 -13.85 1.36
C PRO A 234 -4.33 -15.14 0.58
N ARG A 235 -3.27 -15.16 -0.24
CA ARG A 235 -2.87 -16.37 -0.99
C ARG A 235 -2.69 -17.60 -0.09
N LYS A 236 -2.07 -17.43 1.08
CA LYS A 236 -1.86 -18.51 2.04
C LYS A 236 -3.17 -19.15 2.54
N MET A 237 -4.22 -18.34 2.68
CA MET A 237 -5.54 -18.85 3.04
C MET A 237 -6.12 -19.73 1.94
N MET A 238 -6.03 -19.29 0.68
CA MET A 238 -6.49 -20.10 -0.47
C MET A 238 -5.65 -21.36 -0.64
N SER A 239 -4.33 -21.27 -0.47
CA SER A 239 -3.44 -22.42 -0.48
C SER A 239 -3.85 -23.43 0.59
N ALA A 240 -4.12 -22.98 1.82
CA ALA A 240 -4.53 -23.89 2.90
C ALA A 240 -5.89 -24.59 2.60
N ILE A 241 -6.84 -23.88 1.99
CA ILE A 241 -8.12 -24.48 1.57
C ILE A 241 -7.88 -25.54 0.48
N SER A 242 -7.11 -25.21 -0.56
CA SER A 242 -6.78 -26.15 -1.64
C SER A 242 -6.03 -27.39 -1.13
N VAL A 243 -5.08 -27.21 -0.21
CA VAL A 243 -4.35 -28.32 0.43
C VAL A 243 -5.30 -29.21 1.23
N TRP A 244 -6.28 -28.61 1.95
CA TRP A 244 -7.30 -29.36 2.67
C TRP A 244 -8.18 -30.19 1.72
N GLU A 245 -8.62 -29.64 0.60
CA GLU A 245 -9.43 -30.34 -0.38
C GLU A 245 -8.67 -31.51 -1.01
N ARG A 246 -7.40 -31.32 -1.38
CA ARG A 246 -6.53 -32.38 -1.90
C ARG A 246 -6.35 -33.49 -0.86
N LEU A 247 -6.06 -33.12 0.39
CA LEU A 247 -5.90 -34.09 1.49
C LEU A 247 -7.19 -34.86 1.77
N SER A 248 -8.35 -34.20 1.65
CA SER A 248 -9.66 -34.85 1.79
C SER A 248 -9.98 -35.83 0.65
N ASN A 249 -9.33 -35.65 -0.51
CA ASN A 249 -9.38 -36.57 -1.65
C ASN A 249 -8.25 -37.64 -1.61
N GLU A 250 -7.61 -37.81 -0.46
CA GLU A 250 -6.52 -38.76 -0.26
C GLU A 250 -5.26 -38.51 -1.12
N GLU A 251 -5.09 -37.27 -1.63
CA GLU A 251 -3.87 -36.89 -2.31
C GLU A 251 -2.74 -36.62 -1.32
N GLU A 252 -1.52 -36.97 -1.70
CA GLU A 252 -0.33 -36.64 -0.91
C GLU A 252 -0.04 -35.14 -0.96
N ILE A 253 0.43 -34.60 0.16
CA ILE A 253 0.86 -33.22 0.30
C ILE A 253 2.29 -33.15 0.83
N THR A 254 2.98 -32.06 0.59
CA THR A 254 4.31 -31.83 1.16
C THR A 254 4.21 -31.36 2.63
N LEU A 255 5.26 -31.60 3.40
CA LEU A 255 5.38 -31.09 4.77
C LEU A 255 5.36 -29.54 4.82
N GLY A 256 5.77 -28.87 3.73
CA GLY A 256 5.64 -27.42 3.59
C GLY A 256 4.19 -26.96 3.44
N GLU A 257 3.40 -27.67 2.63
CA GLU A 257 1.96 -27.45 2.48
C GLU A 257 1.21 -27.74 3.80
N LEU A 258 1.64 -28.78 4.54
CA LEU A 258 1.09 -29.07 5.86
C LEU A 258 1.36 -27.94 6.87
N ASP A 259 2.52 -27.29 6.82
CA ASP A 259 2.85 -26.14 7.67
C ASP A 259 1.92 -24.94 7.38
N ASP A 260 1.71 -24.62 6.10
CA ASP A 260 0.78 -23.58 5.68
C ASP A 260 -0.67 -23.92 6.08
N LEU A 261 -1.12 -25.16 5.90
CA LEU A 261 -2.42 -25.65 6.35
C LEU A 261 -2.59 -25.49 7.86
N TYR A 262 -1.62 -25.92 8.64
CA TYR A 262 -1.66 -25.87 10.10
C TYR A 262 -1.69 -24.45 10.66
N SER A 263 -1.09 -23.51 9.97
CA SER A 263 -1.15 -22.07 10.33
C SER A 263 -2.59 -21.52 10.33
N HIS A 264 -3.49 -22.15 9.55
CA HIS A 264 -4.90 -21.78 9.42
C HIS A 264 -5.85 -22.68 10.21
N LEU A 265 -5.54 -23.97 10.37
CA LEU A 265 -6.34 -24.87 11.22
C LEU A 265 -6.25 -24.55 12.71
N GLY A 266 -5.07 -24.10 13.14
CA GLY A 266 -4.81 -23.72 14.52
C GLY A 266 -5.08 -24.87 15.51
N LYS A 267 -5.41 -24.50 16.76
CA LYS A 267 -5.63 -25.47 17.86
C LYS A 267 -6.89 -26.33 17.67
N ALA A 268 -7.81 -25.92 16.82
CA ALA A 268 -9.04 -26.70 16.56
C ALA A 268 -8.77 -27.94 15.73
N GLY A 269 -7.84 -27.84 14.76
CA GLY A 269 -7.52 -28.96 13.86
C GLY A 269 -6.26 -29.72 14.21
N VAL A 270 -5.37 -29.17 15.08
CA VAL A 270 -4.04 -29.73 15.35
C VAL A 270 -3.86 -30.03 16.87
N LYS A 271 -3.33 -31.18 17.21
CA LYS A 271 -2.95 -31.54 18.58
C LYS A 271 -1.81 -30.66 19.09
N ARG A 272 -1.76 -30.43 20.41
CA ARG A 272 -0.77 -29.55 21.05
C ARG A 272 0.67 -29.99 20.76
N GLY A 273 1.53 -29.07 20.40
CA GLY A 273 2.97 -29.29 20.12
C GLY A 273 3.29 -29.48 18.63
N PHE A 274 2.37 -30.05 17.84
CA PHE A 274 2.64 -30.40 16.46
C PHE A 274 2.77 -29.18 15.51
N LEU A 275 2.11 -28.07 15.80
CA LEU A 275 2.32 -26.81 15.06
C LEU A 275 3.80 -26.42 15.02
N THR A 276 4.46 -26.44 16.18
CA THR A 276 5.89 -26.08 16.27
C THR A 276 6.76 -27.16 15.63
N GLN A 277 6.44 -28.43 15.82
CA GLN A 277 7.17 -29.55 15.22
C GLN A 277 7.16 -29.43 13.67
N VAL A 278 6.01 -29.24 13.08
CA VAL A 278 5.87 -29.10 11.62
C VAL A 278 6.59 -27.85 11.12
N SER A 279 6.43 -26.71 11.81
CA SER A 279 7.07 -25.47 11.41
C SER A 279 8.61 -25.54 11.43
N GLN A 280 9.19 -26.26 12.39
CA GLN A 280 10.63 -26.40 12.57
C GLN A 280 11.25 -27.57 11.78
N ALA A 281 10.45 -28.38 11.11
CA ALA A 281 10.94 -29.54 10.38
C ALA A 281 11.86 -29.13 9.22
N PRO A 282 13.03 -29.79 9.05
CA PRO A 282 14.06 -29.36 8.10
C PRO A 282 13.73 -29.69 6.65
N ASN A 283 13.01 -30.79 6.39
CA ASN A 283 12.70 -31.25 5.03
C ASN A 283 11.27 -30.93 4.62
N LYS A 284 11.02 -29.70 4.20
CA LYS A 284 9.68 -29.25 3.77
C LYS A 284 9.17 -29.90 2.47
N ALA A 285 10.04 -30.56 1.70
CA ALA A 285 9.66 -31.23 0.46
C ALA A 285 9.23 -32.71 0.66
N GLN A 286 9.26 -33.23 1.90
CA GLN A 286 8.79 -34.58 2.19
C GLN A 286 7.31 -34.71 1.86
N MET A 287 6.95 -35.71 1.05
CA MET A 287 5.56 -36.07 0.76
C MET A 287 4.96 -36.85 1.93
N LEU A 288 3.71 -36.62 2.22
CA LEU A 288 2.98 -37.16 3.34
C LEU A 288 1.58 -37.62 2.90
N THR A 289 1.21 -38.81 3.31
CA THR A 289 -0.16 -39.31 3.18
C THR A 289 -1.04 -38.82 4.34
N LEU A 290 -2.35 -38.82 4.15
CA LEU A 290 -3.30 -38.44 5.20
C LEU A 290 -3.09 -39.29 6.48
N GLN A 291 -2.84 -40.59 6.34
CA GLN A 291 -2.61 -41.48 7.48
C GLN A 291 -1.34 -41.11 8.26
N GLU A 292 -0.23 -40.83 7.56
CA GLU A 292 1.00 -40.38 8.22
C GLU A 292 0.81 -39.03 8.95
N ILE A 293 -0.01 -38.13 8.40
CA ILE A 293 -0.30 -36.83 9.02
C ILE A 293 -1.10 -37.05 10.34
N ILE A 294 -2.05 -37.94 10.34
CA ILE A 294 -2.83 -38.29 11.54
C ILE A 294 -1.93 -38.92 12.62
N ASP A 295 -1.13 -39.89 12.23
CA ASP A 295 -0.34 -40.73 13.16
C ASP A 295 0.88 -39.95 13.71
N ASN A 296 1.58 -39.19 12.85
CA ASN A 296 2.89 -38.64 13.19
C ASN A 296 2.93 -37.11 13.31
N TYR A 297 1.92 -36.39 12.76
CA TYR A 297 1.91 -34.95 12.73
C TYR A 297 0.69 -34.30 13.41
N GLY A 298 -0.14 -35.14 14.07
CA GLY A 298 -1.14 -34.66 15.02
C GLY A 298 -2.35 -33.96 14.45
N LEU A 299 -2.73 -34.25 13.19
CA LEU A 299 -4.05 -33.87 12.67
C LEU A 299 -5.14 -34.52 13.50
N ARG A 300 -6.17 -33.77 13.86
CA ARG A 300 -7.28 -34.30 14.62
C ARG A 300 -8.25 -35.04 13.72
N GLU A 301 -8.59 -36.29 14.09
CA GLU A 301 -9.53 -37.12 13.33
C GLU A 301 -10.93 -36.50 13.23
N GLU A 302 -11.31 -35.64 14.19
CA GLU A 302 -12.60 -34.92 14.17
C GLU A 302 -12.72 -33.95 13.02
N CYS A 303 -11.64 -33.63 12.31
CA CYS A 303 -11.64 -32.81 11.10
C CYS A 303 -11.96 -33.62 9.84
N LEU A 304 -11.78 -34.95 9.86
CA LEU A 304 -11.96 -35.79 8.70
C LEU A 304 -13.43 -35.82 8.22
N GLY A 305 -13.60 -35.85 6.92
CA GLY A 305 -14.93 -35.84 6.29
C GLY A 305 -15.69 -34.51 6.36
N LYS A 306 -15.06 -33.45 6.91
CA LYS A 306 -15.65 -32.10 6.94
C LYS A 306 -15.20 -31.28 5.75
N GLU A 307 -16.10 -30.45 5.26
CA GLU A 307 -15.75 -29.45 4.24
C GLU A 307 -14.83 -28.36 4.81
N TRP A 308 -14.06 -27.70 3.94
CA TRP A 308 -13.15 -26.64 4.36
C TRP A 308 -13.83 -25.55 5.22
N LYS A 309 -15.06 -25.17 4.88
CA LYS A 309 -15.82 -24.13 5.62
C LYS A 309 -16.12 -24.48 7.07
N GLU A 310 -16.21 -25.76 7.39
CA GLU A 310 -16.42 -26.26 8.76
C GLU A 310 -15.08 -26.31 9.50
N VAL A 311 -14.05 -26.78 8.83
CA VAL A 311 -12.72 -26.97 9.44
C VAL A 311 -12.05 -25.62 9.73
N PHE A 312 -12.20 -24.64 8.85
CA PHE A 312 -11.64 -23.31 9.00
C PHE A 312 -12.56 -22.29 9.72
N GLN A 313 -13.68 -22.71 10.30
CA GLN A 313 -14.65 -21.79 10.92
C GLN A 313 -14.07 -20.94 12.05
N MET A 314 -13.01 -21.36 12.71
CA MET A 314 -12.34 -20.63 13.79
C MET A 314 -11.28 -19.65 13.29
N SER A 315 -10.76 -19.84 12.08
CA SER A 315 -9.67 -19.04 11.50
C SER A 315 -10.12 -18.12 10.36
N ILE A 316 -11.22 -18.46 9.70
CA ILE A 316 -11.82 -17.64 8.63
C ILE A 316 -13.19 -17.17 9.13
N ASP A 317 -13.37 -15.86 9.20
CA ASP A 317 -14.65 -15.27 9.60
C ASP A 317 -15.78 -15.57 8.59
N VAL A 318 -17.02 -15.41 9.05
CA VAL A 318 -18.22 -15.74 8.26
C VAL A 318 -18.27 -14.95 6.94
N GLU A 319 -17.89 -13.67 6.97
CA GLU A 319 -17.93 -12.80 5.79
C GLU A 319 -16.99 -13.32 4.70
N ARG A 320 -15.74 -13.68 5.07
CA ARG A 320 -14.78 -14.26 4.13
C ARG A 320 -15.17 -15.63 3.62
N ARG A 321 -15.73 -16.49 4.46
CA ARG A 321 -16.21 -17.80 4.02
C ARG A 321 -17.29 -17.63 2.95
N SER A 322 -18.32 -16.83 3.23
CA SER A 322 -19.39 -16.54 2.26
C SER A 322 -18.89 -15.83 1.01
N PHE A 323 -17.82 -15.02 1.11
CA PHE A 323 -17.18 -14.44 -0.06
C PHE A 323 -16.50 -15.51 -0.92
N ILE A 324 -15.75 -16.43 -0.32
CA ILE A 324 -15.04 -17.49 -1.03
C ILE A 324 -16.05 -18.40 -1.76
N GLU A 325 -17.14 -18.80 -1.09
CA GLU A 325 -18.22 -19.57 -1.71
C GLU A 325 -18.77 -18.87 -2.96
N ARG A 326 -19.15 -17.61 -2.84
CA ARG A 326 -19.66 -16.83 -4.00
C ARG A 326 -18.64 -16.66 -5.13
N ALA A 327 -17.37 -16.50 -4.78
CA ALA A 327 -16.32 -16.38 -5.78
C ALA A 327 -16.10 -17.70 -6.53
N ILE A 328 -16.21 -18.84 -5.83
CA ILE A 328 -16.18 -20.18 -6.46
C ILE A 328 -17.41 -20.37 -7.36
N ASP A 329 -18.61 -20.03 -6.88
CA ASP A 329 -19.85 -20.13 -7.66
C ASP A 329 -19.82 -19.25 -8.94
N ASN A 330 -19.09 -18.14 -8.91
CA ASN A 330 -18.85 -17.25 -10.04
C ASN A 330 -17.66 -17.66 -10.93
N GLU A 331 -17.04 -18.80 -10.67
CA GLU A 331 -15.84 -19.28 -11.40
C GLU A 331 -14.67 -18.28 -11.36
N GLU A 332 -14.55 -17.48 -10.29
CA GLU A 332 -13.47 -16.51 -10.15
C GLU A 332 -12.14 -17.18 -9.74
N ASP A 333 -11.06 -16.72 -10.35
CA ASP A 333 -9.70 -17.17 -9.98
C ASP A 333 -9.25 -16.55 -8.66
N LEU A 334 -9.35 -17.32 -7.58
CA LEU A 334 -8.90 -16.94 -6.24
C LEU A 334 -7.39 -17.13 -6.01
N HIS A 335 -6.70 -17.85 -6.89
CA HIS A 335 -5.24 -18.11 -6.80
C HIS A 335 -4.43 -17.06 -7.57
N GLY A 336 -4.91 -16.63 -8.72
CA GLY A 336 -4.28 -15.62 -9.58
C GLY A 336 -4.32 -14.20 -8.99
N GLU A 337 -3.83 -13.23 -9.73
CA GLU A 337 -3.93 -11.82 -9.32
C GLU A 337 -5.38 -11.31 -9.46
N PRO A 338 -5.95 -10.70 -8.43
CA PRO A 338 -7.27 -10.11 -8.51
C PRO A 338 -7.39 -9.09 -9.64
N ARG A 339 -8.46 -9.19 -10.42
CA ARG A 339 -8.73 -8.26 -11.55
C ARG A 339 -9.12 -6.87 -11.09
N ILE A 340 -9.49 -6.70 -9.84
CA ILE A 340 -10.00 -5.44 -9.29
C ILE A 340 -9.04 -4.96 -8.22
N VAL A 341 -8.60 -3.72 -8.36
CA VAL A 341 -7.87 -3.00 -7.32
C VAL A 341 -8.70 -1.80 -6.90
N ILE A 342 -8.94 -1.66 -5.60
CA ILE A 342 -9.53 -0.46 -5.02
C ILE A 342 -8.46 0.28 -4.21
N SER A 343 -8.34 1.58 -4.38
CA SER A 343 -7.33 2.38 -3.69
C SER A 343 -7.74 3.84 -3.58
N THR A 344 -7.03 4.57 -2.75
CA THR A 344 -7.05 6.03 -2.80
C THR A 344 -6.08 6.54 -3.87
N ILE A 345 -6.27 7.79 -4.31
CA ILE A 345 -5.39 8.45 -5.28
C ILE A 345 -4.05 8.90 -4.70
N HIS A 346 -3.82 8.66 -3.38
CA HIS A 346 -2.60 9.01 -2.66
C HIS A 346 -1.76 7.78 -2.37
#